data_6fa5d594fc99ab416044dd529f738afc
#
_entry.id   6fa5d594fc99ab416044dd529f738afc
#
_cell.length_a   1.000
_cell.length_b   1.000
_cell.length_c   1.000
_cell.angle_alpha   90.00
_cell.angle_beta   90.00
_cell.angle_gamma   90.00
#
_symmetry.space_group_name_H-M   'P 1'
#
loop_
_entity.id
_entity.type
_entity.pdbx_description
1 polymer ?
#
loop_
_entity_poly.entity_id
_entity_poly.type
_entity_poly.pdbx_seq_one_letter_code
_entity_poly.pdbx_strand_id
1 'polypeptide(L)'
;MDTHILFYFVADHSKLDRDVTAILEDADNLLCVSAETIRELIVAYKNKGFTTKRWKNCEELINSIENVYGVSILPLDKHIMQTYSELTLNEAQGHKDPSDHVIISHAITLGLPLISSDSRFDFYCKQGLQLIFNKK
;
A
#
# COMPACT_ATOMS: atom_id res chain seq x y z
N MET A 1 -0.24 -1.68 4.06
CA MET A 1 -0.86 -2.25 2.85
C MET A 1 -0.39 -1.48 1.62
N ASP A 2 -0.33 -2.14 0.46
CA ASP A 2 -0.04 -1.45 -0.78
C ASP A 2 -1.27 -0.70 -1.32
N THR A 3 -1.10 0.00 -2.43
CA THR A 3 -2.14 0.89 -2.97
C THR A 3 -3.42 0.14 -3.37
N HIS A 4 -3.29 -1.03 -4.01
CA HIS A 4 -4.47 -1.81 -4.41
C HIS A 4 -5.23 -2.35 -3.20
N ILE A 5 -4.53 -2.81 -2.16
CA ILE A 5 -5.16 -3.30 -0.94
C ILE A 5 -5.93 -2.17 -0.24
N LEU A 6 -5.34 -0.97 -0.16
CA LEU A 6 -6.06 0.17 0.41
C LEU A 6 -7.33 0.47 -0.40
N PHE A 7 -7.22 0.46 -1.72
CA PHE A 7 -8.38 0.68 -2.59
C PHE A 7 -9.47 -0.36 -2.34
N TYR A 8 -9.10 -1.64 -2.26
CA TYR A 8 -10.07 -2.71 -1.98
C TYR A 8 -10.71 -2.56 -0.61
N PHE A 9 -9.92 -2.19 0.38
CA PHE A 9 -10.40 -1.97 1.75
C PHE A 9 -11.43 -0.83 1.81
N VAL A 10 -11.20 0.23 1.05
CA VAL A 10 -12.07 1.42 1.05
C VAL A 10 -13.27 1.23 0.12
N ALA A 11 -13.10 0.60 -1.03
CA ALA A 11 -14.09 0.65 -2.12
C ALA A 11 -14.61 -0.70 -2.61
N ASP A 12 -13.88 -1.79 -2.40
CA ASP A 12 -14.29 -3.11 -2.96
C ASP A 12 -13.76 -4.28 -2.13
N HIS A 13 -14.43 -4.57 -1.02
CA HIS A 13 -14.08 -5.67 -0.12
C HIS A 13 -14.11 -7.05 -0.79
N SER A 14 -14.82 -7.19 -1.91
CA SER A 14 -14.90 -8.49 -2.62
C SER A 14 -13.56 -8.94 -3.19
N LYS A 15 -12.61 -8.03 -3.31
CA LYS A 15 -11.26 -8.30 -3.80
C LYS A 15 -10.29 -8.75 -2.70
N LEU A 16 -10.72 -8.71 -1.44
CA LEU A 16 -9.92 -9.16 -0.31
C LEU A 16 -10.24 -10.61 0.02
N ASP A 17 -9.22 -11.43 0.24
CA ASP A 17 -9.44 -12.78 0.70
C ASP A 17 -9.87 -12.80 2.18
N ARG A 18 -10.28 -13.97 2.64
CA ARG A 18 -10.83 -14.15 3.99
C ARG A 18 -9.82 -13.81 5.08
N ASP A 19 -8.57 -14.22 4.92
CA ASP A 19 -7.53 -14.03 5.92
C ASP A 19 -7.11 -12.56 6.00
N VAL A 20 -6.96 -11.90 4.86
CA VAL A 20 -6.64 -10.48 4.80
C VAL A 20 -7.79 -9.65 5.37
N THR A 21 -9.03 -9.98 5.04
CA THR A 21 -10.21 -9.30 5.61
C THR A 21 -10.20 -9.38 7.14
N ALA A 22 -9.90 -10.55 7.69
CA ALA A 22 -9.83 -10.73 9.14
C ALA A 22 -8.75 -9.84 9.78
N ILE A 23 -7.58 -9.70 9.13
CA ILE A 23 -6.50 -8.83 9.61
C ILE A 23 -6.94 -7.36 9.59
N LEU A 24 -7.56 -6.92 8.48
CA LEU A 24 -7.96 -5.52 8.31
C LEU A 24 -9.11 -5.11 9.22
N GLU A 25 -9.98 -6.04 9.57
CA GLU A 25 -11.13 -5.79 10.45
C GLU A 25 -10.83 -5.97 11.94
N ASP A 26 -9.66 -6.50 12.30
CA ASP A 26 -9.26 -6.68 13.68
C ASP A 26 -8.88 -5.33 14.30
N ALA A 27 -9.66 -4.90 15.28
CA ALA A 27 -9.46 -3.62 15.97
C ALA A 27 -8.14 -3.53 16.73
N ASP A 28 -7.50 -4.66 17.05
CA ASP A 28 -6.20 -4.68 17.72
C ASP A 28 -5.03 -4.41 16.75
N ASN A 29 -5.26 -4.47 15.46
CA ASN A 29 -4.25 -4.17 14.45
C ASN A 29 -4.22 -2.68 14.12
N LEU A 30 -3.02 -2.12 14.05
CA LEU A 30 -2.82 -0.77 13.52
C LEU A 30 -2.60 -0.87 12.02
N LEU A 31 -3.49 -0.24 11.25
CA LEU A 31 -3.38 -0.23 9.80
C LEU A 31 -2.65 1.03 9.36
N CYS A 32 -1.72 0.86 8.42
CA CYS A 32 -0.99 1.99 7.87
C CYS A 32 -0.67 1.82 6.39
N VAL A 33 -0.42 2.95 5.75
CA VAL A 33 0.00 3.03 4.35
C VAL A 33 1.16 4.01 4.24
N SER A 34 1.98 3.81 3.21
CA SER A 34 3.02 4.77 2.84
C SER A 34 2.41 6.06 2.29
N ALA A 35 3.06 7.19 2.53
CA ALA A 35 2.74 8.45 1.85
C ALA A 35 2.80 8.27 0.32
N GLU A 36 3.62 7.34 -0.20
CA GLU A 36 3.66 7.01 -1.63
C GLU A 36 2.30 6.49 -2.14
N THR A 37 1.63 5.66 -1.35
CA THR A 37 0.27 5.21 -1.67
C THR A 37 -0.70 6.39 -1.81
N ILE A 38 -0.59 7.37 -0.93
CA ILE A 38 -1.44 8.56 -1.00
C ILE A 38 -1.15 9.36 -2.26
N ARG A 39 0.12 9.50 -2.65
CA ARG A 39 0.50 10.16 -3.90
C ARG A 39 -0.15 9.46 -5.09
N GLU A 40 -0.12 8.14 -5.15
CA GLU A 40 -0.76 7.37 -6.22
C GLU A 40 -2.28 7.60 -6.25
N LEU A 41 -2.92 7.61 -5.09
CA LEU A 41 -4.37 7.87 -5.01
C LEU A 41 -4.73 9.28 -5.48
N ILE A 42 -3.92 10.27 -5.16
CA ILE A 42 -4.13 11.65 -5.62
C ILE A 42 -4.04 11.71 -7.14
N VAL A 43 -3.02 11.08 -7.73
CA VAL A 43 -2.85 11.04 -9.19
C VAL A 43 -4.06 10.35 -9.84
N ALA A 44 -4.49 9.22 -9.32
CA ALA A 44 -5.64 8.49 -9.84
C ALA A 44 -6.93 9.32 -9.73
N TYR A 45 -7.12 9.99 -8.61
CA TYR A 45 -8.28 10.87 -8.39
C TYR A 45 -8.33 12.02 -9.40
N LYS A 46 -7.18 12.69 -9.62
CA LYS A 46 -7.08 13.82 -10.55
C LYS A 46 -7.27 13.40 -12.01
N ASN A 47 -6.86 12.18 -12.34
CA ASN A 47 -6.97 11.66 -13.71
C ASN A 47 -8.30 10.97 -13.99
N LYS A 48 -9.26 11.02 -13.06
CA LYS A 48 -10.58 10.39 -13.18
C LYS A 48 -10.56 8.87 -13.38
N GLY A 49 -9.42 8.22 -13.20
CA GLY A 49 -9.31 6.75 -13.19
C GLY A 49 -9.83 6.13 -11.91
N PHE A 50 -10.22 6.97 -10.97
CA PHE A 50 -10.73 6.61 -9.67
C PHE A 50 -11.88 7.56 -9.37
N THR A 51 -13.07 7.20 -9.82
CA THR A 51 -14.25 8.04 -9.65
C THR A 51 -15.06 7.56 -8.46
N THR A 52 -15.14 8.37 -7.45
CA THR A 52 -16.11 8.16 -6.40
C THR A 52 -16.76 9.50 -6.08
N LYS A 53 -18.07 9.48 -5.93
CA LYS A 53 -18.83 10.64 -5.45
C LYS A 53 -18.64 10.86 -3.95
N ARG A 54 -17.84 10.00 -3.31
CA ARG A 54 -17.63 9.98 -1.88
C ARG A 54 -16.78 11.17 -1.41
N TRP A 55 -15.85 11.63 -2.23
CA TRP A 55 -14.93 12.72 -1.90
C TRP A 55 -15.04 13.85 -2.91
N LYS A 56 -15.20 15.07 -2.40
CA LYS A 56 -15.32 16.29 -3.23
C LYS A 56 -13.95 16.78 -3.74
N ASN A 57 -12.87 16.48 -3.00
CA ASN A 57 -11.52 16.92 -3.31
C ASN A 57 -10.50 15.99 -2.65
N CYS A 58 -9.22 16.21 -2.97
CA CYS A 58 -8.12 15.39 -2.42
C CYS A 58 -7.98 15.52 -0.90
N GLU A 59 -8.28 16.68 -0.34
CA GLU A 59 -8.22 16.88 1.11
C GLU A 59 -9.22 15.99 1.84
N GLU A 60 -10.45 15.91 1.34
CA GLU A 60 -11.45 14.98 1.89
C GLU A 60 -11.01 13.54 1.76
N LEU A 61 -10.42 13.17 0.63
CA LEU A 61 -9.89 11.83 0.40
C LEU A 61 -8.85 11.47 1.48
N ILE A 62 -7.84 12.33 1.66
CA ILE A 62 -6.76 12.10 2.62
C ILE A 62 -7.32 12.02 4.05
N ASN A 63 -8.16 12.97 4.43
CA ASN A 63 -8.76 13.00 5.76
C ASN A 63 -9.62 11.77 6.03
N SER A 64 -10.34 11.28 5.04
CA SER A 64 -11.19 10.11 5.17
C SER A 64 -10.37 8.84 5.44
N ILE A 65 -9.20 8.68 4.83
CA ILE A 65 -8.34 7.54 5.06
C ILE A 65 -7.97 7.44 6.55
N GLU A 66 -7.59 8.55 7.16
CA GLU A 66 -7.24 8.58 8.58
C GLU A 66 -8.45 8.54 9.51
N ASN A 67 -9.46 9.35 9.23
CA ASN A 67 -10.55 9.61 10.18
C ASN A 67 -11.75 8.67 10.04
N VAL A 68 -12.01 8.16 8.84
CA VAL A 68 -13.12 7.23 8.59
C VAL A 68 -12.64 5.80 8.62
N TYR A 69 -11.52 5.50 7.97
CA TYR A 69 -11.00 4.14 7.84
C TYR A 69 -9.95 3.80 8.89
N GLY A 70 -9.47 4.77 9.66
CA GLY A 70 -8.52 4.53 10.73
C GLY A 70 -7.14 4.07 10.25
N VAL A 71 -6.75 4.45 9.03
CA VAL A 71 -5.47 4.07 8.45
C VAL A 71 -4.47 5.21 8.62
N SER A 72 -3.35 4.93 9.29
CA SER A 72 -2.29 5.93 9.48
C SER A 72 -1.46 6.09 8.21
N ILE A 73 -1.17 7.33 7.85
CA ILE A 73 -0.32 7.65 6.71
C ILE A 73 1.10 7.87 7.22
N LEU A 74 2.04 7.02 6.80
CA LEU A 74 3.42 7.07 7.24
C LEU A 74 4.27 7.92 6.29
N PRO A 75 5.02 8.90 6.81
CA PRO A 75 5.85 9.77 5.97
C PRO A 75 7.05 9.02 5.39
N LEU A 76 7.51 9.47 4.22
CA LEU A 76 8.76 9.02 3.62
C LEU A 76 9.92 9.82 4.21
N ASP A 77 11.02 9.14 4.49
CA ASP A 77 12.21 9.79 5.04
C ASP A 77 13.49 9.31 4.32
N LYS A 78 14.60 9.84 4.76
CA LYS A 78 15.92 9.54 4.22
C LYS A 78 16.26 8.04 4.30
N HIS A 79 15.91 7.38 5.39
CA HIS A 79 16.23 5.96 5.58
C HIS A 79 15.48 5.08 4.58
N ILE A 80 14.25 5.41 4.29
CA ILE A 80 13.45 4.71 3.27
C ILE A 80 14.08 4.90 1.90
N MET A 81 14.55 6.10 1.58
CA MET A 81 15.22 6.38 0.32
C MET A 81 16.55 5.62 0.19
N GLN A 82 17.29 5.45 1.29
CA GLN A 82 18.49 4.63 1.29
C GLN A 82 18.17 3.16 0.97
N THR A 83 17.16 2.59 1.60
CA THR A 83 16.70 1.23 1.29
C THR A 83 16.29 1.11 -0.18
N TYR A 84 15.53 2.08 -0.67
CA TYR A 84 15.09 2.11 -2.07
C TYR A 84 16.29 2.12 -3.03
N SER A 85 17.32 2.89 -2.73
CA SER A 85 18.53 2.98 -3.57
C SER A 85 19.30 1.65 -3.66
N GLU A 86 19.18 0.80 -2.64
CA GLU A 86 19.89 -0.48 -2.55
C GLU A 86 19.01 -1.68 -2.96
N LEU A 87 17.74 -1.46 -3.22
CA LEU A 87 16.81 -2.53 -3.56
C LEU A 87 17.17 -3.18 -4.88
N THR A 88 17.31 -4.51 -4.88
CA THR A 88 17.47 -5.28 -6.12
C THR A 88 16.09 -5.55 -6.71
N LEU A 89 15.88 -5.12 -7.95
CA LEU A 89 14.57 -5.20 -8.59
C LEU A 89 14.30 -6.58 -9.18
N ASN A 90 13.04 -6.97 -9.18
CA ASN A 90 12.57 -8.23 -9.77
C ASN A 90 12.49 -8.11 -11.29
N GLU A 91 13.63 -8.10 -11.96
CA GLU A 91 13.72 -7.95 -13.42
C GLU A 91 13.15 -9.15 -14.17
N ALA A 92 13.29 -10.35 -13.61
CA ALA A 92 12.83 -11.59 -14.23
C ALA A 92 11.31 -11.57 -14.47
N GLN A 93 10.55 -10.94 -13.58
CA GLN A 93 9.10 -10.79 -13.72
C GLN A 93 8.70 -9.41 -14.23
N GLY A 94 9.65 -8.60 -14.65
CA GLY A 94 9.38 -7.27 -15.21
C GLY A 94 8.74 -6.30 -14.25
N HIS A 95 9.06 -6.38 -12.96
CA HIS A 95 8.50 -5.51 -11.94
C HIS A 95 9.21 -4.15 -11.97
N LYS A 96 8.63 -3.19 -12.70
CA LYS A 96 9.26 -1.89 -13.01
C LYS A 96 8.60 -0.68 -12.38
N ASP A 97 7.53 -0.87 -11.63
CA ASP A 97 6.78 0.25 -11.03
C ASP A 97 7.56 0.88 -9.87
N PRO A 98 8.09 2.13 -10.02
CA PRO A 98 8.85 2.77 -8.94
C PRO A 98 8.04 2.98 -7.67
N SER A 99 6.74 3.20 -7.79
CA SER A 99 5.85 3.37 -6.64
C SER A 99 5.83 2.12 -5.77
N ASP A 100 5.70 0.94 -6.39
CA ASP A 100 5.76 -0.34 -5.68
C ASP A 100 7.10 -0.50 -4.97
N HIS A 101 8.20 -0.13 -5.62
CA HIS A 101 9.54 -0.25 -5.03
C HIS A 101 9.72 0.65 -3.81
N VAL A 102 9.14 1.84 -3.82
CA VAL A 102 9.13 2.74 -2.65
C VAL A 102 8.30 2.14 -1.52
N ILE A 103 7.13 1.60 -1.81
CA ILE A 103 6.25 0.98 -0.80
C ILE A 103 6.94 -0.24 -0.18
N ILE A 104 7.57 -1.09 -0.98
CA ILE A 104 8.35 -2.24 -0.51
C ILE A 104 9.49 -1.77 0.41
N SER A 105 10.25 -0.77 -0.03
CA SER A 105 11.37 -0.21 0.73
C SER A 105 10.90 0.39 2.06
N HIS A 106 9.76 1.03 2.07
CA HIS A 106 9.14 1.58 3.28
C HIS A 106 8.86 0.47 4.30
N ALA A 107 8.23 -0.61 3.86
CA ALA A 107 7.92 -1.75 4.72
C ALA A 107 9.19 -2.43 5.26
N ILE A 108 10.19 -2.62 4.41
CA ILE A 108 11.48 -3.21 4.81
C ILE A 108 12.16 -2.34 5.87
N THR A 109 12.23 -1.04 5.63
CA THR A 109 12.92 -0.10 6.53
C THR A 109 12.30 -0.09 7.91
N LEU A 110 10.96 -0.11 8.00
CA LEU A 110 10.26 -0.09 9.27
C LEU A 110 10.04 -1.48 9.88
N GLY A 111 10.38 -2.55 9.15
CA GLY A 111 10.14 -3.91 9.62
C GLY A 111 8.66 -4.27 9.80
N LEU A 112 7.79 -3.69 8.97
CA LEU A 112 6.34 -3.90 9.04
C LEU A 112 5.88 -4.87 7.96
N PRO A 113 4.92 -5.75 8.27
CA PRO A 113 4.30 -6.60 7.25
C PRO A 113 3.60 -5.75 6.18
N LEU A 114 3.75 -6.16 4.93
CA LEU A 114 3.10 -5.51 3.79
C LEU A 114 2.06 -6.46 3.18
N ILE A 115 0.82 -6.00 3.06
CA ILE A 115 -0.25 -6.75 2.40
C ILE A 115 -0.28 -6.33 0.94
N SER A 116 -0.22 -7.31 0.03
CA SER A 116 -0.29 -7.07 -1.41
C SER A 116 -0.96 -8.25 -2.12
N SER A 117 -1.58 -7.98 -3.26
CA SER A 117 -2.10 -9.01 -4.19
C SER A 117 -1.12 -9.31 -5.33
N ASP A 118 -0.02 -8.60 -5.42
CA ASP A 118 0.94 -8.76 -6.50
C ASP A 118 1.97 -9.84 -6.17
N SER A 119 1.91 -10.96 -6.88
CA SER A 119 2.81 -12.11 -6.65
C SER A 119 4.28 -11.76 -6.88
N ARG A 120 4.59 -10.69 -7.63
CA ARG A 120 5.97 -10.25 -7.87
C ARG A 120 6.64 -9.71 -6.61
N PHE A 121 5.86 -9.36 -5.59
CA PHE A 121 6.38 -8.87 -4.30
C PHE A 121 7.13 -9.96 -3.51
N ASP A 122 6.81 -11.22 -3.74
CA ASP A 122 7.48 -12.35 -3.07
C ASP A 122 9.01 -12.33 -3.27
N PHE A 123 9.46 -11.86 -4.41
CA PHE A 123 10.88 -11.72 -4.73
C PHE A 123 11.66 -10.92 -3.67
N TYR A 124 11.00 -9.95 -3.05
CA TYR A 124 11.65 -9.03 -2.10
C TYR A 124 11.71 -9.59 -0.67
N CYS A 125 11.12 -10.74 -0.42
CA CYS A 125 11.16 -11.36 0.91
C CYS A 125 12.60 -11.70 1.34
N LYS A 126 13.46 -12.06 0.41
CA LYS A 126 14.89 -12.29 0.67
C LYS A 126 15.63 -11.02 1.05
N GLN A 127 15.07 -9.87 0.74
CA GLN A 127 15.65 -8.56 1.05
C GLN A 127 15.03 -7.94 2.31
N GLY A 128 14.25 -8.71 3.06
CA GLY A 128 13.67 -8.30 4.33
C GLY A 128 12.20 -7.97 4.31
N LEU A 129 11.51 -8.08 3.17
CA LEU A 129 10.07 -7.86 3.11
C LEU A 129 9.32 -8.98 3.83
N GLN A 130 8.38 -8.61 4.70
CA GLN A 130 7.43 -9.52 5.32
C GLN A 130 6.11 -9.39 4.56
N LEU A 131 5.85 -10.31 3.64
CA LEU A 131 4.69 -10.23 2.76
C LEU A 131 3.51 -11.02 3.33
N ILE A 132 2.36 -10.35 3.41
CA ILE A 132 1.06 -11.00 3.60
C ILE A 132 0.35 -10.95 2.25
N PHE A 133 0.23 -12.09 1.60
CA PHE A 133 -0.30 -12.16 0.24
C PHE A 133 -1.83 -12.28 0.26
N ASN A 134 -2.49 -11.36 -0.45
CA ASN A 134 -3.93 -11.42 -0.70
C ASN A 134 -4.19 -12.32 -1.91
N LYS A 135 -4.86 -13.45 -1.71
CA LYS A 135 -5.02 -14.51 -2.71
C LYS A 135 -6.10 -14.25 -3.76
N LYS A 136 -6.86 -13.19 -3.61
CA LYS A 136 -7.91 -12.84 -4.58
C LYS A 136 -7.43 -11.90 -5.66
#